data_10bfff7086998ccb6413d6fd85a46441
#
_entry.id   10bfff7086998ccb6413d6fd85a46441
#
_cell.length_a   1.000
_cell.length_b   1.000
_cell.length_c   1.000
_cell.angle_alpha   90.00
_cell.angle_beta   90.00
_cell.angle_gamma   90.00
#
_symmetry.space_group_name_H-M   'P 1'
#
loop_
_entity.id
_entity.type
_entity.pdbx_description
1 polymer ?
#
loop_
_entity_poly.entity_id
_entity_poly.type
_entity_poly.pdbx_seq_one_letter_code
_entity_poly.pdbx_strand_id
1 'polypeptide(L)'
;MPDSLYQLHFPRPTLPDGVDNVPFVHGLTGFVDAGDALLITTQHLLGSLEKELVAQFTADAIIEYTNRRPALLMCDGKLEACHPHDLQLWMLYDNTGHPFLLLEGAEPDLYWDQLARELSSILSSYGVTQIIGLCSAAMGIPHTRQAPCFHHGSQHYESDDISQWEGSMRFPASFDAYLDYSLQEENFHIDGFTSQVPNYLAQSRYSPAAVQLLHVLQ
;
A
#
# COMPACT_ATOMS: atom_id res chain seq x y z
N MET A 1 2.37 -19.76 -16.52
CA MET A 1 2.63 -18.82 -15.43
C MET A 1 4.03 -18.27 -15.64
N PRO A 2 4.28 -16.99 -15.41
CA PRO A 2 5.65 -16.47 -15.40
C PRO A 2 6.44 -17.13 -14.25
N ASP A 3 7.74 -17.33 -14.45
CA ASP A 3 8.60 -17.95 -13.44
C ASP A 3 8.77 -17.04 -12.20
N SER A 4 8.74 -15.72 -12.40
CA SER A 4 8.72 -14.68 -11.35
C SER A 4 7.92 -13.47 -11.82
N LEU A 5 7.25 -12.81 -10.89
CA LEU A 5 6.45 -11.60 -11.14
C LEU A 5 7.23 -10.31 -10.87
N TYR A 6 8.46 -10.39 -10.36
CA TYR A 6 9.26 -9.22 -10.01
C TYR A 6 10.71 -9.34 -10.48
N GLN A 7 11.37 -8.19 -10.52
CA GLN A 7 12.81 -8.06 -10.70
C GLN A 7 13.39 -7.32 -9.50
N LEU A 8 14.43 -7.90 -8.88
CA LEU A 8 15.19 -7.23 -7.82
C LEU A 8 16.06 -6.13 -8.42
N HIS A 9 16.12 -5.00 -7.74
CA HIS A 9 17.06 -3.95 -8.05
C HIS A 9 18.46 -4.27 -7.50
N PHE A 10 19.52 -3.90 -8.24
CA PHE A 10 20.90 -4.11 -7.82
C PHE A 10 21.71 -2.81 -7.92
N PRO A 11 22.56 -2.48 -6.92
CA PRO A 11 22.82 -3.28 -5.72
C PRO A 11 21.58 -3.37 -4.84
N ARG A 12 21.35 -4.51 -4.21
CA ARG A 12 20.21 -4.70 -3.31
C ARG A 12 20.41 -3.83 -2.07
N PRO A 13 19.40 -3.02 -1.65
CA PRO A 13 19.46 -2.28 -0.40
C PRO A 13 19.75 -3.22 0.78
N THR A 14 20.63 -2.79 1.67
CA THR A 14 21.02 -3.55 2.86
C THR A 14 20.57 -2.80 4.11
N LEU A 15 20.21 -3.55 5.13
CA LEU A 15 19.83 -2.93 6.40
C LEU A 15 21.05 -2.29 7.07
N PRO A 16 20.88 -1.15 7.75
CA PRO A 16 21.92 -0.57 8.60
C PRO A 16 22.36 -1.55 9.71
N ASP A 17 23.60 -1.41 10.17
CA ASP A 17 24.14 -2.24 11.25
C ASP A 17 23.28 -2.14 12.52
N GLY A 18 22.87 -3.28 13.07
CA GLY A 18 22.08 -3.38 14.30
C GLY A 18 20.57 -3.21 14.11
N VAL A 19 20.09 -3.18 12.87
CA VAL A 19 18.65 -3.22 12.56
C VAL A 19 18.25 -4.65 12.23
N ASP A 20 17.49 -5.28 13.13
CA ASP A 20 17.07 -6.67 12.99
C ASP A 20 15.58 -6.82 12.61
N ASN A 21 14.79 -5.74 12.70
CA ASN A 21 13.37 -5.74 12.38
C ASN A 21 13.03 -4.51 11.54
N VAL A 22 12.34 -4.75 10.43
CA VAL A 22 11.91 -3.72 9.48
C VAL A 22 10.41 -3.84 9.31
N PRO A 23 9.61 -2.80 9.64
CA PRO A 23 8.19 -2.82 9.33
C PRO A 23 7.95 -2.79 7.83
N PHE A 24 6.88 -3.45 7.41
CA PHE A 24 6.41 -3.38 6.03
C PHE A 24 5.07 -2.65 5.98
N VAL A 25 5.01 -1.61 5.19
CA VAL A 25 3.81 -0.81 4.92
C VAL A 25 3.34 -1.12 3.50
N HIS A 26 2.05 -1.30 3.31
CA HIS A 26 1.47 -1.36 1.97
C HIS A 26 0.19 -0.53 1.86
N GLY A 27 -0.06 -0.01 0.67
CA GLY A 27 -1.25 0.75 0.35
C GLY A 27 -1.32 0.96 -1.15
N LEU A 28 -2.24 0.25 -1.83
CA LEU A 28 -2.32 0.20 -3.28
C LEU A 28 -3.47 1.04 -3.80
N THR A 29 -3.23 1.69 -4.93
CA THR A 29 -4.28 2.45 -5.62
C THR A 29 -5.20 1.50 -6.39
N GLY A 30 -6.49 1.55 -6.11
CA GLY A 30 -7.46 0.65 -6.74
C GLY A 30 -8.79 0.60 -6.01
N PHE A 31 -9.21 -0.59 -5.65
CA PHE A 31 -10.52 -0.82 -5.04
C PHE A 31 -10.70 -0.13 -3.67
N VAL A 32 -9.64 -0.05 -2.88
CA VAL A 32 -9.65 0.49 -1.51
C VAL A 32 -8.96 1.85 -1.37
N ASP A 33 -8.93 2.65 -2.43
CA ASP A 33 -8.35 4.00 -2.44
C ASP A 33 -9.40 5.10 -2.63
N ALA A 34 -10.41 5.14 -1.75
CA ALA A 34 -11.40 6.22 -1.76
C ALA A 34 -10.73 7.57 -1.50
N GLY A 35 -11.07 8.57 -2.32
CA GLY A 35 -10.51 9.92 -2.18
C GLY A 35 -9.06 10.07 -2.55
N ASP A 36 -8.48 9.13 -3.32
CA ASP A 36 -7.04 9.06 -3.64
C ASP A 36 -6.17 9.12 -2.37
N ALA A 37 -6.65 8.61 -1.23
CA ALA A 37 -5.96 8.78 0.05
C ALA A 37 -4.65 8.00 0.10
N LEU A 38 -4.62 6.78 -0.44
CA LEU A 38 -3.41 5.97 -0.53
C LEU A 38 -2.42 6.58 -1.52
N LEU A 39 -2.90 7.01 -2.69
CA LEU A 39 -2.07 7.70 -3.67
C LEU A 39 -1.40 8.94 -3.07
N ILE A 40 -2.15 9.77 -2.33
CA ILE A 40 -1.60 10.97 -1.69
C ILE A 40 -0.58 10.58 -0.62
N THR A 41 -0.89 9.57 0.21
CA THR A 41 -0.02 9.08 1.29
C THR A 41 1.31 8.56 0.73
N THR A 42 1.27 7.64 -0.23
CA THR A 42 2.47 7.03 -0.80
C THR A 42 3.30 8.04 -1.58
N GLN A 43 2.68 8.94 -2.35
CA GLN A 43 3.38 10.03 -3.03
C GLN A 43 4.07 10.98 -2.03
N HIS A 44 3.45 11.27 -0.88
CA HIS A 44 4.06 12.08 0.16
C HIS A 44 5.29 11.39 0.76
N LEU A 45 5.19 10.12 1.13
CA LEU A 45 6.30 9.33 1.67
C LEU A 45 7.46 9.26 0.67
N LEU A 46 7.19 8.89 -0.59
CA LEU A 46 8.21 8.81 -1.64
C LEU A 46 8.81 10.16 -2.02
N GLY A 47 8.08 11.26 -1.86
CA GLY A 47 8.56 12.60 -2.16
C GLY A 47 9.35 13.25 -1.02
N SER A 48 9.18 12.79 0.22
CA SER A 48 9.72 13.43 1.42
C SER A 48 10.85 12.66 2.09
N LEU A 49 10.93 11.34 1.89
CA LEU A 49 11.88 10.46 2.57
C LEU A 49 12.98 9.99 1.61
N GLU A 50 14.13 9.66 2.16
CA GLU A 50 15.18 8.95 1.45
C GLU A 50 14.70 7.54 1.11
N LYS A 51 15.02 7.07 -0.11
CA LYS A 51 14.47 5.81 -0.61
C LYS A 51 15.42 5.09 -1.55
N GLU A 52 15.32 3.76 -1.54
CA GLU A 52 16.02 2.86 -2.45
C GLU A 52 15.03 1.83 -3.01
N LEU A 53 15.08 1.59 -4.32
CA LEU A 53 14.22 0.57 -4.95
C LEU A 53 14.71 -0.82 -4.57
N VAL A 54 13.83 -1.67 -4.05
CA VAL A 54 14.10 -3.07 -3.70
C VAL A 54 13.71 -3.99 -4.84
N ALA A 55 12.47 -3.84 -5.32
CA ALA A 55 11.93 -4.67 -6.40
C ALA A 55 10.90 -3.90 -7.21
N GLN A 56 10.83 -4.23 -8.50
CA GLN A 56 9.78 -3.79 -9.40
C GLN A 56 9.01 -5.00 -9.92
N PHE A 57 7.68 -4.95 -9.83
CA PHE A 57 6.82 -6.01 -10.32
C PHE A 57 6.48 -5.79 -11.80
N THR A 58 6.30 -6.89 -12.52
CA THR A 58 6.05 -6.87 -13.97
C THR A 58 4.59 -6.53 -14.25
N ALA A 59 4.28 -5.26 -14.47
CA ALA A 59 2.93 -4.77 -14.67
C ALA A 59 2.18 -5.53 -15.78
N ASP A 60 2.83 -5.84 -16.89
CA ASP A 60 2.23 -6.62 -18.01
C ASP A 60 1.74 -8.02 -17.60
N ALA A 61 2.26 -8.57 -16.51
CA ALA A 61 1.82 -9.86 -16.01
C ALA A 61 0.64 -9.73 -15.03
N ILE A 62 0.60 -8.67 -14.22
CA ILE A 62 -0.30 -8.55 -13.07
C ILE A 62 -1.46 -7.57 -13.29
N ILE A 63 -1.39 -6.70 -14.31
CA ILE A 63 -2.42 -5.69 -14.63
C ILE A 63 -3.16 -6.08 -15.90
N GLU A 64 -4.48 -6.08 -15.84
CA GLU A 64 -5.33 -6.29 -17.01
C GLU A 64 -5.62 -4.98 -17.74
N TYR A 65 -4.84 -4.67 -18.77
CA TYR A 65 -4.93 -3.42 -19.52
C TYR A 65 -6.27 -3.20 -20.25
N THR A 66 -7.07 -4.23 -20.46
CA THR A 66 -8.41 -4.07 -21.03
C THR A 66 -9.36 -3.34 -20.07
N ASN A 67 -9.16 -3.51 -18.76
CA ASN A 67 -9.93 -2.87 -17.71
C ASN A 67 -9.27 -1.57 -17.21
N ARG A 68 -7.95 -1.57 -17.13
CA ARG A 68 -7.15 -0.42 -16.66
C ARG A 68 -6.12 0.00 -17.70
N ARG A 69 -6.55 0.84 -18.66
CA ARG A 69 -5.69 1.29 -19.76
C ARG A 69 -4.65 2.28 -19.25
N PRO A 70 -3.36 2.14 -19.64
CA PRO A 70 -2.36 3.14 -19.34
C PRO A 70 -2.69 4.47 -20.03
N ALA A 71 -2.35 5.58 -19.38
CA ALA A 71 -2.55 6.89 -19.96
C ALA A 71 -1.49 7.16 -21.05
N LEU A 72 -1.94 7.67 -22.20
CA LEU A 72 -1.09 8.11 -23.28
C LEU A 72 -1.16 9.63 -23.40
N LEU A 73 0.01 10.28 -23.47
CA LEU A 73 0.12 11.71 -23.77
C LEU A 73 0.28 11.90 -25.28
N MET A 74 -0.60 12.72 -25.86
CA MET A 74 -0.51 13.15 -27.24
C MET A 74 -0.30 14.68 -27.28
N CYS A 75 0.78 15.14 -27.93
CA CYS A 75 1.05 16.54 -28.17
C CYS A 75 1.24 16.76 -29.67
N ASP A 76 0.59 17.77 -30.24
CA ASP A 76 0.67 18.15 -31.64
C ASP A 76 0.51 16.96 -32.64
N GLY A 77 -0.38 16.02 -32.31
CA GLY A 77 -0.67 14.84 -33.12
C GLY A 77 0.36 13.72 -33.02
N LYS A 78 1.33 13.80 -32.11
CA LYS A 78 2.32 12.74 -31.85
C LYS A 78 2.09 12.14 -30.45
N LEU A 79 2.24 10.82 -30.33
CA LEU A 79 2.29 10.14 -29.04
C LEU A 79 3.67 10.37 -28.42
N GLU A 80 3.72 11.06 -27.27
CA GLU A 80 4.97 11.47 -26.61
C GLU A 80 5.33 10.60 -25.42
N ALA A 81 4.33 10.16 -24.64
CA ALA A 81 4.57 9.37 -23.45
C ALA A 81 3.46 8.34 -23.21
N CYS A 82 3.83 7.21 -22.64
CA CYS A 82 2.93 6.25 -22.04
C CYS A 82 3.24 6.17 -20.54
N HIS A 83 2.21 6.23 -19.72
CA HIS A 83 2.31 6.08 -18.27
C HIS A 83 1.69 4.75 -17.87
N PRO A 84 2.49 3.65 -17.88
CA PRO A 84 2.00 2.35 -17.43
C PRO A 84 1.70 2.38 -15.94
N HIS A 85 0.94 1.39 -15.50
CA HIS A 85 0.78 1.14 -14.09
C HIS A 85 2.07 0.52 -13.54
N ASP A 86 2.45 0.91 -12.34
CA ASP A 86 3.61 0.38 -11.63
C ASP A 86 3.16 -0.31 -10.34
N LEU A 87 3.91 -1.30 -9.91
CA LEU A 87 3.88 -1.86 -8.56
C LEU A 87 5.32 -2.04 -8.13
N GLN A 88 5.70 -1.37 -7.05
CA GLN A 88 7.09 -1.25 -6.62
C GLN A 88 7.24 -1.47 -5.12
N LEU A 89 8.32 -2.13 -4.73
CA LEU A 89 8.72 -2.26 -3.34
C LEU A 89 9.95 -1.39 -3.10
N TRP A 90 9.82 -0.47 -2.17
CA TRP A 90 10.84 0.49 -1.79
C TRP A 90 11.33 0.23 -0.37
N MET A 91 12.58 0.49 -0.11
CA MET A 91 13.09 0.75 1.24
C MET A 91 13.14 2.26 1.44
N LEU A 92 12.45 2.75 2.46
CA LEU A 92 12.45 4.15 2.87
C LEU A 92 13.12 4.27 4.24
N TYR A 93 13.65 5.48 4.50
CA TYR A 93 14.26 5.80 5.79
C TYR A 93 13.46 6.95 6.43
N ASP A 94 13.01 6.76 7.65
CA ASP A 94 12.31 7.80 8.40
C ASP A 94 13.25 8.96 8.76
N ASN A 95 12.71 10.00 9.41
CA ASN A 95 13.49 11.17 9.82
C ASN A 95 14.59 10.88 10.87
N THR A 96 14.59 9.69 11.46
CA THR A 96 15.61 9.20 12.41
C THR A 96 16.60 8.25 11.75
N GLY A 97 16.38 7.90 10.48
CA GLY A 97 17.20 6.99 9.71
C GLY A 97 16.82 5.52 9.88
N HIS A 98 15.67 5.20 10.50
CA HIS A 98 15.20 3.81 10.58
C HIS A 98 14.57 3.39 9.25
N PRO A 99 14.92 2.21 8.73
CA PRO A 99 14.36 1.70 7.50
C PRO A 99 12.97 1.09 7.70
N PHE A 100 12.12 1.23 6.69
CA PHE A 100 10.89 0.46 6.54
C PHE A 100 10.68 0.13 5.05
N LEU A 101 9.94 -0.93 4.77
CA LEU A 101 9.58 -1.30 3.41
C LEU A 101 8.21 -0.72 3.06
N LEU A 102 8.08 -0.19 1.84
CA LEU A 102 6.81 0.32 1.30
C LEU A 102 6.50 -0.37 -0.03
N LEU A 103 5.38 -1.08 -0.09
CA LEU A 103 4.78 -1.53 -1.35
C LEU A 103 3.76 -0.49 -1.80
N GLU A 104 3.96 0.07 -2.98
CA GLU A 104 3.07 1.09 -3.54
C GLU A 104 2.84 0.86 -5.04
N GLY A 105 1.77 1.43 -5.56
CA GLY A 105 1.42 1.36 -6.97
C GLY A 105 0.00 0.90 -7.19
N ALA A 106 -0.25 0.34 -8.38
CA ALA A 106 -1.57 -0.14 -8.76
C ALA A 106 -1.87 -1.51 -8.16
N GLU A 107 -3.07 -1.69 -7.62
CA GLU A 107 -3.59 -2.99 -7.20
C GLU A 107 -3.52 -4.00 -8.36
N PRO A 108 -2.92 -5.20 -8.17
CA PRO A 108 -2.86 -6.21 -9.22
C PRO A 108 -4.23 -6.84 -9.49
N ASP A 109 -4.50 -7.17 -10.76
CA ASP A 109 -5.71 -7.88 -11.18
C ASP A 109 -5.52 -9.41 -11.17
N LEU A 110 -4.27 -9.88 -11.31
CA LEU A 110 -3.94 -11.27 -11.59
C LEU A 110 -2.83 -11.78 -10.65
N TYR A 111 -2.76 -13.11 -10.51
CA TYR A 111 -1.67 -13.83 -9.82
C TYR A 111 -1.51 -13.49 -8.33
N TRP A 112 -2.57 -13.16 -7.64
CA TRP A 112 -2.56 -12.76 -6.23
C TRP A 112 -1.81 -13.73 -5.31
N ASP A 113 -2.09 -15.02 -5.44
CA ASP A 113 -1.45 -16.06 -4.62
C ASP A 113 0.07 -16.18 -4.90
N GLN A 114 0.49 -16.08 -6.16
CA GLN A 114 1.93 -16.08 -6.50
C GLN A 114 2.60 -14.81 -5.98
N LEU A 115 1.96 -13.66 -6.17
CA LEU A 115 2.48 -12.36 -5.74
C LEU A 115 2.64 -12.29 -4.22
N ALA A 116 1.65 -12.77 -3.46
CA ALA A 116 1.71 -12.81 -1.99
C ALA A 116 2.88 -13.70 -1.50
N ARG A 117 3.08 -14.89 -2.10
CA ARG A 117 4.21 -15.77 -1.76
C ARG A 117 5.57 -15.15 -2.11
N GLU A 118 5.68 -14.50 -3.26
CA GLU A 118 6.91 -13.84 -3.66
C GLU A 118 7.24 -12.67 -2.75
N LEU A 119 6.24 -11.86 -2.38
CA LEU A 119 6.37 -10.79 -1.37
C LEU A 119 6.79 -11.35 -0.02
N SER A 120 6.12 -12.38 0.51
CA SER A 120 6.48 -13.01 1.78
C SER A 120 7.95 -13.45 1.81
N SER A 121 8.44 -14.04 0.71
CA SER A 121 9.86 -14.44 0.59
C SER A 121 10.80 -13.23 0.66
N ILE A 122 10.46 -12.12 0.00
CA ILE A 122 11.27 -10.90 0.05
C ILE A 122 11.24 -10.32 1.47
N LEU A 123 10.05 -10.17 2.08
CA LEU A 123 9.87 -9.62 3.41
C LEU A 123 10.63 -10.41 4.47
N SER A 124 10.54 -11.74 4.43
CA SER A 124 11.30 -12.63 5.32
C SER A 124 12.80 -12.43 5.19
N SER A 125 13.31 -12.13 3.99
CA SER A 125 14.75 -11.90 3.76
C SER A 125 15.26 -10.58 4.35
N TYR A 126 14.36 -9.66 4.72
CA TYR A 126 14.64 -8.42 5.45
C TYR A 126 14.28 -8.48 6.94
N GLY A 127 13.88 -9.65 7.45
CA GLY A 127 13.52 -9.81 8.86
C GLY A 127 12.20 -9.12 9.25
N VAL A 128 11.32 -8.86 8.27
CA VAL A 128 10.00 -8.27 8.54
C VAL A 128 9.21 -9.19 9.45
N THR A 129 8.59 -8.62 10.49
CA THR A 129 7.67 -9.32 11.39
C THR A 129 6.34 -8.58 11.54
N GLN A 130 6.33 -7.25 11.28
CA GLN A 130 5.16 -6.39 11.39
C GLN A 130 4.75 -5.87 10.02
N ILE A 131 3.47 -6.00 9.73
CA ILE A 131 2.82 -5.53 8.50
C ILE A 131 1.84 -4.43 8.88
N ILE A 132 1.88 -3.32 8.16
CA ILE A 132 0.96 -2.19 8.31
C ILE A 132 0.21 -2.02 7.00
N GLY A 133 -1.04 -2.49 6.95
CA GLY A 133 -1.93 -2.34 5.81
C GLY A 133 -2.68 -1.01 5.87
N LEU A 134 -2.59 -0.21 4.81
CA LEU A 134 -3.30 1.07 4.69
C LEU A 134 -4.47 0.92 3.71
N CYS A 135 -5.62 1.43 4.10
CA CYS A 135 -6.84 1.46 3.29
C CYS A 135 -7.55 2.78 3.41
N SER A 136 -8.38 3.10 2.42
CA SER A 136 -9.39 4.15 2.56
C SER A 136 -10.73 3.70 1.99
N ALA A 137 -11.81 3.99 2.71
CA ALA A 137 -13.15 3.53 2.36
C ALA A 137 -14.18 4.66 2.36
N ALA A 138 -15.08 4.62 1.37
CA ALA A 138 -16.18 5.55 1.28
C ALA A 138 -17.23 5.24 2.37
N MET A 139 -17.54 6.23 3.22
CA MET A 139 -18.42 6.08 4.37
C MET A 139 -19.44 7.24 4.47
N GLY A 140 -20.50 7.03 5.23
CA GLY A 140 -21.56 8.01 5.48
C GLY A 140 -21.17 9.10 6.49
N ILE A 141 -19.98 9.71 6.34
CA ILE A 141 -19.48 10.75 7.23
C ILE A 141 -19.49 12.13 6.57
N PRO A 142 -19.59 13.24 7.33
CA PRO A 142 -19.46 14.58 6.79
C PRO A 142 -18.00 15.03 6.70
N HIS A 143 -17.65 15.82 5.68
CA HIS A 143 -16.30 16.39 5.51
C HIS A 143 -15.91 17.46 6.55
N THR A 144 -16.88 17.91 7.35
CA THR A 144 -16.70 18.97 8.37
C THR A 144 -16.09 18.45 9.68
N ARG A 145 -15.80 17.15 9.77
CA ARG A 145 -15.12 16.51 10.90
C ARG A 145 -13.79 15.93 10.44
N GLN A 146 -12.89 15.70 11.38
CA GLN A 146 -11.68 14.94 11.14
C GLN A 146 -12.06 13.56 10.53
N ALA A 147 -11.29 13.09 9.57
CA ALA A 147 -11.50 11.77 8.98
C ALA A 147 -11.25 10.70 10.04
N PRO A 148 -12.25 9.89 10.42
CA PRO A 148 -12.01 8.82 11.38
C PRO A 148 -11.16 7.71 10.75
N CYS A 149 -10.45 6.94 11.60
CA CYS A 149 -9.72 5.75 11.18
C CYS A 149 -10.21 4.54 11.96
N PHE A 150 -10.34 3.40 11.30
CA PHE A 150 -10.54 2.11 11.93
C PHE A 150 -9.25 1.32 11.91
N HIS A 151 -8.98 0.62 13.03
CA HIS A 151 -7.95 -0.38 13.13
C HIS A 151 -8.56 -1.78 13.11
N HIS A 152 -7.91 -2.71 12.42
CA HIS A 152 -8.13 -4.14 12.51
C HIS A 152 -6.78 -4.85 12.54
N GLY A 153 -6.68 -5.94 13.25
CA GLY A 153 -5.40 -6.67 13.32
C GLY A 153 -5.27 -7.55 14.52
N SER A 154 -4.05 -8.05 14.72
CA SER A 154 -3.73 -9.06 15.73
C SER A 154 -3.69 -8.49 17.15
N GLN A 155 -3.51 -7.20 17.29
CA GLN A 155 -3.40 -6.52 18.59
C GLN A 155 -4.48 -5.46 18.76
N HIS A 156 -4.80 -5.15 20.00
CA HIS A 156 -5.70 -4.03 20.30
C HIS A 156 -4.89 -2.73 20.26
N TYR A 157 -5.31 -1.81 19.41
CA TYR A 157 -4.69 -0.51 19.27
C TYR A 157 -5.48 0.52 20.10
N GLU A 158 -4.87 1.06 21.14
CA GLU A 158 -5.50 2.08 21.99
C GLU A 158 -5.12 3.49 21.51
N SER A 159 -6.08 4.19 20.93
CA SER A 159 -5.93 5.61 20.57
C SER A 159 -7.30 6.28 20.59
N ASP A 160 -7.34 7.55 21.06
CA ASP A 160 -8.57 8.36 21.08
C ASP A 160 -9.12 8.64 19.66
N ASP A 161 -8.25 8.64 18.65
CA ASP A 161 -8.59 8.99 17.26
C ASP A 161 -8.79 7.77 16.35
N ILE A 162 -8.54 6.56 16.85
CA ILE A 162 -8.62 5.32 16.07
C ILE A 162 -9.57 4.37 16.77
N SER A 163 -10.62 3.96 16.07
CA SER A 163 -11.61 3.01 16.59
C SER A 163 -11.25 1.59 16.19
N GLN A 164 -11.31 0.67 17.12
CA GLN A 164 -11.18 -0.76 16.81
C GLN A 164 -12.39 -1.24 16.00
N TRP A 165 -12.15 -2.04 14.95
CA TRP A 165 -13.24 -2.71 14.25
C TRP A 165 -13.84 -3.80 15.13
N GLU A 166 -15.16 -3.74 15.33
CA GLU A 166 -15.91 -4.73 16.09
C GLU A 166 -16.91 -5.48 15.21
N GLY A 167 -17.11 -6.76 15.50
CA GLY A 167 -18.07 -7.61 14.81
C GLY A 167 -17.50 -8.35 13.61
N SER A 168 -18.39 -8.98 12.83
CA SER A 168 -18.04 -9.76 11.63
C SER A 168 -18.71 -9.17 10.39
N MET A 169 -17.95 -9.05 9.30
CA MET A 169 -18.42 -8.55 8.03
C MET A 169 -17.89 -9.41 6.88
N ARG A 170 -18.67 -9.51 5.81
CA ARG A 170 -18.21 -10.06 4.54
C ARG A 170 -18.15 -8.93 3.51
N PHE A 171 -17.02 -8.79 2.87
CA PHE A 171 -16.80 -7.79 1.82
C PHE A 171 -15.98 -8.39 0.67
N PRO A 172 -16.06 -7.83 -0.54
CA PRO A 172 -15.16 -8.20 -1.63
C PRO A 172 -13.72 -7.87 -1.24
N ALA A 173 -12.81 -8.84 -1.34
CA ALA A 173 -11.41 -8.60 -1.02
C ALA A 173 -10.76 -7.69 -2.07
N SER A 174 -9.94 -6.75 -1.61
CA SER A 174 -8.86 -6.15 -2.39
C SER A 174 -7.61 -7.03 -2.32
N PHE A 175 -6.63 -6.75 -3.18
CA PHE A 175 -5.33 -7.43 -3.04
C PHE A 175 -4.66 -7.11 -1.70
N ASP A 176 -4.78 -5.87 -1.19
CA ASP A 176 -4.25 -5.51 0.14
C ASP A 176 -4.82 -6.41 1.24
N ALA A 177 -6.15 -6.57 1.29
CA ALA A 177 -6.79 -7.44 2.27
C ALA A 177 -6.44 -8.93 2.08
N TYR A 178 -6.26 -9.36 0.82
CA TYR A 178 -5.80 -10.72 0.51
C TYR A 178 -4.35 -10.94 0.94
N LEU A 179 -3.49 -9.94 0.76
CA LEU A 179 -2.08 -9.98 1.19
C LEU A 179 -1.99 -10.07 2.71
N ASP A 180 -2.74 -9.24 3.44
CA ASP A 180 -2.82 -9.28 4.90
C ASP A 180 -3.24 -10.66 5.40
N TYR A 181 -4.32 -11.22 4.81
CA TYR A 181 -4.78 -12.57 5.13
C TYR A 181 -3.69 -13.63 4.87
N SER A 182 -3.02 -13.56 3.72
CA SER A 182 -1.98 -14.53 3.34
C SER A 182 -0.75 -14.45 4.26
N LEU A 183 -0.32 -13.23 4.61
CA LEU A 183 0.81 -13.01 5.51
C LEU A 183 0.47 -13.40 6.96
N GLN A 184 -0.78 -13.21 7.40
CA GLN A 184 -1.23 -13.66 8.72
C GLN A 184 -1.16 -15.19 8.85
N GLU A 185 -1.51 -15.96 7.81
CA GLU A 185 -1.37 -17.43 7.79
C GLU A 185 0.10 -17.87 7.90
N GLU A 186 1.05 -17.01 7.54
CA GLU A 186 2.49 -17.22 7.68
C GLU A 186 3.07 -16.66 8.99
N ASN A 187 2.22 -16.27 9.94
CA ASN A 187 2.55 -15.75 11.27
C ASN A 187 3.20 -14.36 11.30
N PHE A 188 2.99 -13.52 10.29
CA PHE A 188 3.29 -12.10 10.42
C PHE A 188 2.25 -11.41 11.32
N HIS A 189 2.67 -10.37 12.03
CA HIS A 189 1.76 -9.50 12.77
C HIS A 189 1.15 -8.48 11.83
N ILE A 190 -0.19 -8.45 11.76
CA ILE A 190 -0.92 -7.54 10.86
C ILE A 190 -1.61 -6.47 11.69
N ASP A 191 -1.41 -5.22 11.30
CA ASP A 191 -2.12 -4.05 11.77
C ASP A 191 -2.65 -3.28 10.56
N GLY A 192 -3.96 -3.32 10.33
CA GLY A 192 -4.61 -2.66 9.21
C GLY A 192 -5.33 -1.38 9.65
N PHE A 193 -5.16 -0.31 8.89
CA PHE A 193 -5.77 0.99 9.16
C PHE A 193 -6.61 1.45 7.98
N THR A 194 -7.89 1.69 8.24
CA THR A 194 -8.84 2.17 7.21
C THR A 194 -9.30 3.58 7.53
N SER A 195 -8.84 4.56 6.78
CA SER A 195 -9.32 5.94 6.88
C SER A 195 -10.65 6.10 6.14
N GLN A 196 -11.58 6.84 6.73
CA GLN A 196 -12.90 7.05 6.17
C GLN A 196 -12.95 8.29 5.28
N VAL A 197 -13.60 8.15 4.14
CA VAL A 197 -13.84 9.23 3.17
C VAL A 197 -15.35 9.45 3.01
N PRO A 198 -15.84 10.70 3.03
CA PRO A 198 -17.24 10.95 2.74
C PRO A 198 -17.67 10.38 1.38
N ASN A 199 -18.77 9.64 1.31
CA ASN A 199 -19.26 9.00 0.07
C ASN A 199 -19.27 9.94 -1.14
N TYR A 200 -19.66 11.20 -0.95
CA TYR A 200 -19.75 12.20 -2.02
C TYR A 200 -18.38 12.78 -2.45
N LEU A 201 -17.29 12.45 -1.75
CA LEU A 201 -15.90 12.80 -2.08
C LEU A 201 -15.04 11.60 -2.49
N ALA A 202 -15.61 10.40 -2.50
CA ALA A 202 -14.86 9.17 -2.76
C ALA A 202 -14.14 9.14 -4.12
N GLN A 203 -14.64 9.89 -5.11
CA GLN A 203 -14.05 10.02 -6.44
C GLN A 203 -13.28 11.34 -6.64
N SER A 204 -12.94 12.02 -5.54
CA SER A 204 -12.22 13.30 -5.56
C SER A 204 -11.11 13.24 -4.55
N ARG A 205 -9.99 13.92 -4.80
CA ARG A 205 -8.88 13.98 -3.84
C ARG A 205 -9.34 14.50 -2.48
N TYR A 206 -9.16 13.69 -1.44
CA TYR A 206 -9.54 13.99 -0.07
C TYR A 206 -8.36 13.86 0.88
N SER A 207 -7.51 14.89 0.92
CA SER A 207 -6.29 14.92 1.73
C SER A 207 -6.49 14.66 3.24
N PRO A 208 -7.63 14.99 3.90
CA PRO A 208 -7.78 14.66 5.31
C PRO A 208 -7.67 13.17 5.62
N ALA A 209 -8.11 12.28 4.72
CA ALA A 209 -7.95 10.85 4.90
C ALA A 209 -6.46 10.41 4.80
N ALA A 210 -5.72 10.99 3.86
CA ALA A 210 -4.28 10.74 3.73
C ALA A 210 -3.50 11.25 4.96
N VAL A 211 -3.86 12.43 5.49
CA VAL A 211 -3.27 12.94 6.74
C VAL A 211 -3.48 11.95 7.88
N GLN A 212 -4.68 11.38 8.00
CA GLN A 212 -4.97 10.39 9.03
C GLN A 212 -4.11 9.12 8.86
N LEU A 213 -3.92 8.63 7.63
CA LEU A 213 -3.03 7.48 7.36
C LEU A 213 -1.56 7.79 7.68
N LEU A 214 -1.10 9.02 7.43
CA LEU A 214 0.25 9.43 7.81
C LEU A 214 0.42 9.52 9.34
N HIS A 215 -0.63 9.89 10.07
CA HIS A 215 -0.59 9.92 11.55
C HIS A 215 -0.43 8.53 12.17
N VAL A 216 -0.99 7.49 11.58
CA VAL A 216 -0.85 6.11 12.10
C VAL A 216 0.53 5.51 11.84
N LEU A 217 1.35 6.14 10.99
CA LEU A 217 2.73 5.73 10.70
C LEU A 217 3.77 6.45 11.58
N GLN A 218 3.34 7.34 12.49
CA GLN A 218 4.22 8.08 13.41
C GLN A 218 4.39 7.35 14.74
#